data_0bfc08062e7882a116b3f3e26f5f1150
#
_entry.id   0bfc08062e7882a116b3f3e26f5f1150
#
_cell.length_a   1.000
_cell.length_b   1.000
_cell.length_c   1.000
_cell.angle_alpha   90.00
_cell.angle_beta   90.00
_cell.angle_gamma   90.00
#
_symmetry.space_group_name_H-M   'P 1'
#
loop_
_entity.id
_entity.type
_entity.pdbx_description
1 polymer ?
#
loop_
_entity_poly.entity_id
_entity_poly.type
_entity_poly.pdbx_seq_one_letter_code
_entity_poly.pdbx_strand_id
1 'polypeptide(L)'
;MYDKENPARKRRVVVIGGGFAGFNFVKHLDSDMFDVTLVDRNNYHSFPPLFYQVASSGLDPASICFPLRRELRKRHGGGIRFSMGMVEEVDTVNRRVVTPLEQIPYDILVVAAGTTNNFFNMDSLADKVYTMKSTAEALRCRNDILALLERASVAKTHEERKSLLDFVVIGGGPTGVEIAGAIGEMKRYVLPREYPLISQDEMSITIVEGSDRLLRTMSEDASAAALDSLQSLMVNVRLGTNMKDYQPDKNRVVLADGSELPASMVIWTAGVTSTSFNWVIPDRDTTKDDATAMPAFVGHGGRLKTDDHCRVEGLADVYALGDISLMSGDPAFPTGHPQLAQVALQQGKLLARNLNAAARGKMSGVKPFRYNDKGSMATVGRNRAVVDLRHLHFHGFVAWMVWMFIHLISILGMRNKITVLVNWIWAYFNYSTSLRLLIQPSRQPDNNDLGAFSHHKESPEEG
;
A
#
# COMPACT_ATOMS: atom_id res chain seq x y z
N MET A 1 28.75 18.49 4.27
CA MET A 1 29.50 19.69 3.86
C MET A 1 28.56 20.87 3.90
N TYR A 2 28.81 21.88 4.73
CA TYR A 2 28.03 23.12 4.71
C TYR A 2 28.29 23.84 3.39
N ASP A 3 27.23 24.43 2.81
CA ASP A 3 27.34 25.28 1.64
C ASP A 3 28.25 26.49 2.02
N LYS A 4 29.46 26.55 1.44
CA LYS A 4 30.42 27.60 1.72
C LYS A 4 30.04 28.96 1.09
N GLU A 5 29.04 28.94 0.17
CA GLU A 5 28.69 30.13 -0.60
C GLU A 5 27.62 31.02 0.05
N ASN A 6 26.77 30.48 0.95
CA ASN A 6 25.79 31.27 1.70
C ASN A 6 25.40 30.60 3.04
N PRO A 7 26.13 30.92 4.16
CA PRO A 7 25.89 30.29 5.46
C PRO A 7 24.49 30.60 6.07
N ALA A 8 23.73 31.52 5.49
CA ALA A 8 22.40 31.92 5.96
C ALA A 8 21.27 31.17 5.28
N ARG A 9 21.54 30.39 4.22
CA ARG A 9 20.51 29.69 3.45
C ARG A 9 20.23 28.31 4.06
N LYS A 10 18.94 28.03 4.36
CA LYS A 10 18.49 26.69 4.73
C LYS A 10 18.69 25.71 3.56
N ARG A 11 19.18 24.49 3.86
CA ARG A 11 19.26 23.44 2.84
C ARG A 11 17.87 23.00 2.40
N ARG A 12 17.67 22.90 1.09
CA ARG A 12 16.41 22.43 0.49
C ARG A 12 16.34 20.91 0.59
N VAL A 13 15.34 20.38 1.28
CA VAL A 13 15.07 18.96 1.39
C VAL A 13 13.83 18.64 0.60
N VAL A 14 13.96 17.83 -0.46
CA VAL A 14 12.83 17.32 -1.21
C VAL A 14 12.54 15.88 -0.79
N VAL A 15 11.30 15.59 -0.46
CA VAL A 15 10.82 14.26 -0.04
C VAL A 15 9.81 13.76 -1.06
N ILE A 16 10.09 12.63 -1.70
CA ILE A 16 9.19 11.98 -2.64
C ILE A 16 8.38 10.92 -1.90
N GLY A 17 7.06 11.12 -1.77
CA GLY A 17 6.13 10.21 -1.13
C GLY A 17 5.75 10.60 0.30
N GLY A 18 4.45 10.85 0.51
CA GLY A 18 3.81 11.18 1.80
C GLY A 18 3.28 9.95 2.55
N GLY A 19 3.79 8.74 2.24
CA GLY A 19 3.48 7.49 2.94
C GLY A 19 4.09 7.42 4.34
N PHE A 20 4.15 6.24 4.94
CA PHE A 20 4.65 6.05 6.31
C PHE A 20 6.06 6.59 6.52
N ALA A 21 6.98 6.32 5.60
CA ALA A 21 8.38 6.74 5.73
C ALA A 21 8.52 8.25 5.57
N GLY A 22 8.07 8.81 4.44
CA GLY A 22 8.25 10.22 4.12
C GLY A 22 7.49 11.13 5.06
N PHE A 23 6.23 10.84 5.37
CA PHE A 23 5.46 11.63 6.33
C PHE A 23 6.10 11.59 7.74
N ASN A 24 6.57 10.41 8.18
CA ASN A 24 7.22 10.30 9.49
C ASN A 24 8.59 11.00 9.52
N PHE A 25 9.33 10.98 8.41
CA PHE A 25 10.57 11.76 8.25
C PHE A 25 10.29 13.26 8.39
N VAL A 26 9.36 13.79 7.58
CA VAL A 26 9.00 15.23 7.59
C VAL A 26 8.47 15.65 8.97
N LYS A 27 7.71 14.79 9.63
CA LYS A 27 7.19 15.03 10.99
C LYS A 27 8.28 15.28 12.04
N HIS A 28 9.47 14.68 11.87
CA HIS A 28 10.57 14.73 12.85
C HIS A 28 11.74 15.61 12.40
N LEU A 29 11.72 16.08 11.14
CA LEU A 29 12.73 17.01 10.63
C LEU A 29 12.47 18.42 11.19
N ASP A 30 13.55 19.13 11.48
CA ASP A 30 13.49 20.49 12.02
C ASP A 30 13.34 21.51 10.89
N SER A 31 12.12 22.02 10.70
CA SER A 31 11.81 23.00 9.64
C SER A 31 12.46 24.39 9.85
N ASP A 32 13.01 24.65 11.05
CA ASP A 32 13.77 25.89 11.27
C ASP A 32 15.18 25.81 10.66
N MET A 33 15.68 24.58 10.46
CA MET A 33 17.01 24.33 9.89
C MET A 33 16.97 23.97 8.39
N PHE A 34 15.83 23.49 7.88
CA PHE A 34 15.66 23.02 6.51
C PHE A 34 14.48 23.70 5.82
N ASP A 35 14.60 23.92 4.51
CA ASP A 35 13.52 24.28 3.62
C ASP A 35 12.96 22.98 3.00
N VAL A 36 11.77 22.57 3.40
CA VAL A 36 11.24 21.24 3.13
C VAL A 36 10.10 21.28 2.12
N THR A 37 10.21 20.48 1.06
CA THR A 37 9.12 20.22 0.11
C THR A 37 8.77 18.73 0.12
N LEU A 38 7.53 18.40 0.47
CA LEU A 38 6.97 17.07 0.32
C LEU A 38 6.20 16.98 -0.99
N VAL A 39 6.57 16.00 -1.84
CA VAL A 39 5.89 15.71 -3.12
C VAL A 39 5.15 14.40 -3.00
N ASP A 40 3.86 14.37 -3.34
CA ASP A 40 3.08 13.13 -3.42
C ASP A 40 2.02 13.25 -4.51
N ARG A 41 1.70 12.15 -5.17
CA ARG A 41 0.62 12.08 -6.18
C ARG A 41 -0.77 12.30 -5.58
N ASN A 42 -0.95 12.02 -4.28
CA ASN A 42 -2.18 12.23 -3.55
C ASN A 42 -2.04 13.39 -2.57
N ASN A 43 -3.10 14.14 -2.34
CA ASN A 43 -3.13 15.22 -1.35
C ASN A 43 -3.36 14.73 0.09
N TYR A 44 -3.31 13.41 0.32
CA TYR A 44 -3.57 12.78 1.60
C TYR A 44 -2.56 11.69 1.93
N HIS A 45 -2.28 11.52 3.20
CA HIS A 45 -1.66 10.33 3.77
C HIS A 45 -2.75 9.30 4.04
N SER A 46 -2.56 8.06 3.62
CA SER A 46 -3.48 6.94 3.87
C SER A 46 -2.90 5.94 4.87
N PHE A 47 -3.78 5.11 5.44
CA PHE A 47 -3.42 4.03 6.35
C PHE A 47 -3.71 2.66 5.70
N PRO A 48 -2.79 2.13 4.84
CA PRO A 48 -2.99 0.92 4.05
C PRO A 48 -3.43 -0.33 4.82
N PRO A 49 -3.02 -0.57 6.08
CA PRO A 49 -3.47 -1.75 6.82
C PRO A 49 -4.99 -1.88 6.98
N LEU A 50 -5.75 -0.82 6.70
CA LEU A 50 -7.21 -0.86 6.79
C LEU A 50 -7.92 -0.72 5.43
N PHE A 51 -7.21 -0.82 4.30
CA PHE A 51 -7.83 -0.76 2.98
C PHE A 51 -8.83 -1.90 2.75
N TYR A 52 -8.55 -3.10 3.26
CA TYR A 52 -9.49 -4.22 3.15
C TYR A 52 -10.84 -3.92 3.82
N GLN A 53 -10.86 -3.13 4.92
CA GLN A 53 -12.12 -2.70 5.54
C GLN A 53 -12.87 -1.66 4.70
N VAL A 54 -12.16 -0.82 3.95
CA VAL A 54 -12.80 0.07 2.95
C VAL A 54 -13.40 -0.78 1.84
N ALA A 55 -12.65 -1.72 1.29
CA ALA A 55 -13.09 -2.60 0.21
C ALA A 55 -14.28 -3.51 0.59
N SER A 56 -14.42 -3.87 1.86
CA SER A 56 -15.55 -4.65 2.39
C SER A 56 -16.67 -3.80 3.01
N SER A 57 -16.69 -2.48 2.79
CA SER A 57 -17.66 -1.55 3.39
C SER A 57 -17.63 -1.50 4.92
N GLY A 58 -16.54 -1.88 5.54
CA GLY A 58 -16.37 -1.85 7.00
C GLY A 58 -15.97 -0.48 7.55
N LEU A 59 -15.26 0.34 6.75
CA LEU A 59 -14.82 1.68 7.13
C LEU A 59 -14.98 2.68 5.99
N ASP A 60 -15.30 3.92 6.39
CA ASP A 60 -15.25 5.06 5.48
C ASP A 60 -13.79 5.43 5.16
N PRO A 61 -13.43 5.63 3.87
CA PRO A 61 -12.08 6.02 3.48
C PRO A 61 -11.60 7.30 4.16
N ALA A 62 -12.48 8.26 4.45
CA ALA A 62 -12.13 9.48 5.17
C ALA A 62 -11.67 9.23 6.61
N SER A 63 -12.00 8.07 7.19
CA SER A 63 -11.55 7.70 8.54
C SER A 63 -10.10 7.26 8.59
N ILE A 64 -9.53 6.87 7.45
CA ILE A 64 -8.15 6.36 7.33
C ILE A 64 -7.27 7.18 6.38
N CYS A 65 -7.80 8.29 5.86
CA CYS A 65 -7.08 9.25 5.01
C CYS A 65 -6.97 10.61 5.72
N PHE A 66 -5.81 11.25 5.58
CA PHE A 66 -5.47 12.49 6.30
C PHE A 66 -4.91 13.52 5.34
N PRO A 67 -5.56 14.68 5.15
CA PRO A 67 -5.09 15.72 4.24
C PRO A 67 -3.68 16.19 4.61
N LEU A 68 -2.69 15.97 3.73
CA LEU A 68 -1.28 16.29 3.99
C LEU A 68 -1.08 17.77 4.32
N ARG A 69 -1.67 18.70 3.57
CA ARG A 69 -1.55 20.14 3.85
C ARG A 69 -1.98 20.51 5.27
N ARG A 70 -3.06 19.89 5.77
CA ARG A 70 -3.55 20.14 7.13
C ARG A 70 -2.59 19.60 8.19
N GLU A 71 -2.11 18.37 8.01
CA GLU A 71 -1.23 17.72 8.99
C GLU A 71 0.16 18.39 9.04
N LEU A 72 0.70 18.80 7.91
CA LEU A 72 1.96 19.54 7.82
C LEU A 72 1.85 20.93 8.47
N ARG A 73 0.78 21.68 8.20
CA ARG A 73 0.54 23.00 8.81
C ARG A 73 0.45 22.95 10.34
N LYS A 74 -0.23 21.97 10.89
CA LYS A 74 -0.39 21.81 12.35
C LYS A 74 0.94 21.60 13.07
N ARG A 75 1.93 21.00 12.40
CA ARG A 75 3.18 20.60 13.03
C ARG A 75 4.29 21.63 12.91
N HIS A 76 4.29 22.38 11.83
CA HIS A 76 5.42 23.22 11.43
C HIS A 76 5.04 24.68 11.15
N GLY A 77 3.86 25.11 11.60
CA GLY A 77 3.46 26.51 11.47
C GLY A 77 3.43 27.06 10.04
N GLY A 78 3.44 26.17 9.01
CA GLY A 78 3.50 26.56 7.60
C GLY A 78 4.89 26.48 6.96
N GLY A 79 5.92 26.04 7.70
CA GLY A 79 7.30 25.94 7.21
C GLY A 79 7.60 24.79 6.25
N ILE A 80 6.58 23.98 5.87
CA ILE A 80 6.76 22.88 4.92
C ILE A 80 5.84 23.09 3.72
N ARG A 81 6.44 23.10 2.54
CA ARG A 81 5.73 23.14 1.28
C ARG A 81 5.22 21.72 0.94
N PHE A 82 3.97 21.61 0.51
CA PHE A 82 3.44 20.41 -0.10
C PHE A 82 3.17 20.66 -1.58
N SER A 83 3.71 19.81 -2.45
CA SER A 83 3.47 19.78 -3.89
C SER A 83 2.74 18.49 -4.25
N MET A 84 1.54 18.62 -4.85
CA MET A 84 0.82 17.47 -5.38
C MET A 84 1.28 17.22 -6.81
N GLY A 85 1.85 16.06 -7.07
CA GLY A 85 2.31 15.67 -8.40
C GLY A 85 2.93 14.28 -8.40
N MET A 86 2.85 13.60 -9.53
CA MET A 86 3.59 12.38 -9.79
C MET A 86 5.01 12.73 -10.21
N VAL A 87 6.00 12.16 -9.56
CA VAL A 87 7.40 12.33 -9.95
C VAL A 87 7.67 11.43 -11.14
N GLU A 88 8.15 12.02 -12.23
CA GLU A 88 8.50 11.32 -13.47
C GLU A 88 10.01 11.09 -13.57
N GLU A 89 10.80 12.08 -13.14
CA GLU A 89 12.25 12.05 -13.27
C GLU A 89 12.94 12.56 -12.00
N VAL A 90 14.07 11.96 -11.69
CA VAL A 90 15.03 12.40 -10.68
C VAL A 90 16.36 12.71 -11.36
N ASP A 91 16.63 14.00 -11.54
CA ASP A 91 17.87 14.50 -12.14
C ASP A 91 18.92 14.75 -11.03
N THR A 92 19.84 13.81 -10.89
CA THR A 92 20.90 13.89 -9.87
C THR A 92 22.06 14.77 -10.30
N VAL A 93 22.19 15.07 -11.59
CA VAL A 93 23.20 15.94 -12.17
C VAL A 93 22.89 17.40 -11.83
N ASN A 94 21.66 17.85 -12.16
CA ASN A 94 21.20 19.21 -11.90
C ASN A 94 20.48 19.32 -10.54
N ARG A 95 20.42 18.26 -9.75
CA ARG A 95 19.79 18.20 -8.42
C ARG A 95 18.37 18.71 -8.39
N ARG A 96 17.50 18.13 -9.21
CA ARG A 96 16.08 18.48 -9.29
C ARG A 96 15.20 17.25 -9.40
N VAL A 97 13.99 17.37 -8.89
CA VAL A 97 12.89 16.42 -9.07
C VAL A 97 11.92 17.01 -10.08
N VAL A 98 11.53 16.23 -11.10
CA VAL A 98 10.65 16.67 -12.17
C VAL A 98 9.28 16.03 -12.02
N THR A 99 8.26 16.86 -12.07
CA THR A 99 6.84 16.49 -12.15
C THR A 99 6.23 17.14 -13.39
N PRO A 100 5.04 16.74 -13.85
CA PRO A 100 4.36 17.42 -14.96
C PRO A 100 4.11 18.92 -14.73
N LEU A 101 4.09 19.34 -13.46
CA LEU A 101 3.72 20.71 -13.09
C LEU A 101 4.92 21.61 -12.78
N GLU A 102 6.02 21.04 -12.28
CA GLU A 102 7.17 21.84 -11.83
C GLU A 102 8.46 21.01 -11.74
N GLN A 103 9.59 21.74 -11.73
CA GLN A 103 10.91 21.21 -11.42
C GLN A 103 11.33 21.75 -10.05
N ILE A 104 11.61 20.84 -9.11
CA ILE A 104 11.86 21.19 -7.72
C ILE A 104 13.34 20.95 -7.41
N PRO A 105 14.13 22.01 -7.21
CA PRO A 105 15.56 21.87 -6.89
C PRO A 105 15.75 21.40 -5.45
N TYR A 106 16.77 20.54 -5.22
CA TYR A 106 17.11 20.02 -3.90
C TYR A 106 18.60 20.11 -3.57
N ASP A 107 18.92 20.20 -2.29
CA ASP A 107 20.26 20.00 -1.73
C ASP A 107 20.35 18.61 -1.05
N ILE A 108 19.20 18.09 -0.58
CA ILE A 108 19.02 16.74 -0.05
C ILE A 108 17.75 16.15 -0.67
N LEU A 109 17.82 14.91 -1.18
CA LEU A 109 16.70 14.18 -1.68
C LEU A 109 16.40 12.97 -0.80
N VAL A 110 15.12 12.77 -0.44
CA VAL A 110 14.63 11.61 0.29
C VAL A 110 13.57 10.90 -0.53
N VAL A 111 13.88 9.70 -1.03
CA VAL A 111 12.98 8.87 -1.83
C VAL A 111 12.22 7.93 -0.89
N ALA A 112 10.93 8.16 -0.73
CA ALA A 112 10.02 7.39 0.14
C ALA A 112 8.75 6.99 -0.60
N ALA A 113 8.85 6.72 -1.91
CA ALA A 113 7.74 6.50 -2.82
C ALA A 113 7.03 5.14 -2.64
N GLY A 114 7.59 4.24 -1.82
CA GLY A 114 6.99 2.95 -1.53
C GLY A 114 6.99 1.99 -2.72
N THR A 115 5.92 1.20 -2.81
CA THR A 115 5.76 0.12 -3.79
C THR A 115 4.48 0.25 -4.59
N THR A 116 4.48 -0.37 -5.77
CA THR A 116 3.31 -0.62 -6.63
C THR A 116 3.06 -2.13 -6.75
N ASN A 117 2.04 -2.53 -7.47
CA ASN A 117 1.73 -3.93 -7.72
C ASN A 117 2.77 -4.57 -8.63
N ASN A 118 3.08 -5.84 -8.36
CA ASN A 118 3.89 -6.68 -9.23
C ASN A 118 3.01 -7.78 -9.82
N PHE A 119 2.90 -7.81 -11.13
CA PHE A 119 2.11 -8.83 -11.84
C PHE A 119 2.97 -9.97 -12.40
N PHE A 120 4.27 -10.04 -12.02
CA PHE A 120 5.18 -11.12 -12.42
C PHE A 120 5.18 -11.40 -13.93
N ASN A 121 5.38 -10.35 -14.73
CA ASN A 121 5.35 -10.35 -16.22
C ASN A 121 3.95 -10.62 -16.82
N MET A 122 2.90 -10.53 -16.05
CA MET A 122 1.51 -10.60 -16.53
C MET A 122 0.89 -9.19 -16.56
N ASP A 123 1.56 -8.21 -17.16
CA ASP A 123 1.15 -6.79 -17.10
C ASP A 123 -0.22 -6.54 -17.73
N SER A 124 -0.67 -7.42 -18.64
CA SER A 124 -2.03 -7.41 -19.19
C SER A 124 -3.14 -7.63 -18.14
N LEU A 125 -2.80 -8.01 -16.92
CA LEU A 125 -3.74 -8.15 -15.81
C LEU A 125 -4.02 -6.84 -15.09
N ALA A 126 -3.18 -5.81 -15.24
CA ALA A 126 -3.25 -4.57 -14.47
C ALA A 126 -4.65 -3.92 -14.52
N ASP A 127 -5.29 -3.93 -15.69
CA ASP A 127 -6.63 -3.35 -15.87
C ASP A 127 -7.77 -4.34 -15.62
N LYS A 128 -7.47 -5.63 -15.45
CA LYS A 128 -8.45 -6.71 -15.32
C LYS A 128 -8.71 -7.14 -13.89
N VAL A 129 -7.77 -6.88 -12.98
CA VAL A 129 -7.86 -7.31 -11.59
C VAL A 129 -7.99 -6.12 -10.63
N TYR A 130 -8.44 -6.39 -9.42
CA TYR A 130 -8.54 -5.40 -8.35
C TYR A 130 -7.34 -5.48 -7.43
N THR A 131 -6.77 -4.35 -7.08
CA THR A 131 -5.59 -4.22 -6.23
C THR A 131 -5.92 -3.43 -4.96
N MET A 132 -4.99 -3.40 -3.98
CA MET A 132 -5.22 -2.81 -2.66
C MET A 132 -4.08 -1.88 -2.22
N LYS A 133 -3.48 -1.13 -3.16
CA LYS A 133 -2.36 -0.22 -2.87
C LYS A 133 -2.78 1.22 -2.60
N SER A 134 -4.00 1.58 -2.92
CA SER A 134 -4.53 2.93 -2.72
C SER A 134 -5.98 2.90 -2.21
N THR A 135 -6.41 4.02 -1.63
CA THR A 135 -7.80 4.21 -1.22
C THR A 135 -8.76 4.16 -2.41
N ALA A 136 -8.34 4.68 -3.57
CA ALA A 136 -9.14 4.64 -4.79
C ALA A 136 -9.37 3.21 -5.28
N GLU A 137 -8.32 2.36 -5.24
CA GLU A 137 -8.43 0.93 -5.56
C GLU A 137 -9.35 0.19 -4.60
N ALA A 138 -9.23 0.45 -3.29
CA ALA A 138 -10.13 -0.15 -2.29
C ALA A 138 -11.59 0.29 -2.49
N LEU A 139 -11.84 1.56 -2.86
CA LEU A 139 -13.17 2.06 -3.20
C LEU A 139 -13.73 1.43 -4.48
N ARG A 140 -12.91 1.29 -5.51
CA ARG A 140 -13.30 0.59 -6.74
C ARG A 140 -13.70 -0.85 -6.43
N CYS A 141 -12.86 -1.58 -5.69
CA CYS A 141 -13.15 -2.94 -5.25
C CYS A 141 -14.49 -3.02 -4.49
N ARG A 142 -14.73 -2.11 -3.52
CA ARG A 142 -16.00 -2.03 -2.78
C ARG A 142 -17.20 -1.82 -3.70
N ASN A 143 -17.12 -0.83 -4.58
CA ASN A 143 -18.24 -0.48 -5.44
C ASN A 143 -18.60 -1.64 -6.38
N ASP A 144 -17.60 -2.35 -6.90
CA ASP A 144 -17.83 -3.46 -7.82
C ASP A 144 -18.31 -4.72 -7.10
N ILE A 145 -17.86 -5.00 -5.86
CA ILE A 145 -18.47 -6.05 -5.02
C ILE A 145 -19.96 -5.76 -4.80
N LEU A 146 -20.32 -4.53 -4.41
CA LEU A 146 -21.71 -4.15 -4.20
C LEU A 146 -22.52 -4.22 -5.50
N ALA A 147 -21.97 -3.76 -6.63
CA ALA A 147 -22.65 -3.84 -7.93
C ALA A 147 -22.93 -5.29 -8.36
N LEU A 148 -22.01 -6.22 -8.08
CA LEU A 148 -22.22 -7.65 -8.34
C LEU A 148 -23.35 -8.22 -7.47
N LEU A 149 -23.42 -7.83 -6.18
CA LEU A 149 -24.51 -8.24 -5.29
C LEU A 149 -25.87 -7.70 -5.76
N GLU A 150 -25.94 -6.42 -6.16
CA GLU A 150 -27.18 -5.83 -6.71
C GLU A 150 -27.62 -6.51 -8.00
N ARG A 151 -26.69 -6.81 -8.92
CA ARG A 151 -26.98 -7.56 -10.14
C ARG A 151 -27.47 -8.97 -9.83
N ALA A 152 -26.83 -9.66 -8.89
CA ALA A 152 -27.23 -10.99 -8.48
C ALA A 152 -28.63 -11.00 -7.83
N SER A 153 -29.02 -9.93 -7.12
CA SER A 153 -30.33 -9.83 -6.47
C SER A 153 -31.52 -9.82 -7.46
N VAL A 154 -31.28 -9.40 -8.71
CA VAL A 154 -32.30 -9.35 -9.78
C VAL A 154 -32.14 -10.45 -10.83
N ALA A 155 -31.08 -11.25 -10.76
CA ALA A 155 -30.83 -12.37 -11.66
C ALA A 155 -31.88 -13.47 -11.47
N LYS A 156 -32.30 -14.08 -12.59
CA LYS A 156 -33.46 -14.96 -12.62
C LYS A 156 -33.15 -16.41 -12.27
N THR A 157 -31.92 -16.86 -12.56
CA THR A 157 -31.51 -18.26 -12.35
C THR A 157 -30.41 -18.39 -11.30
N HIS A 158 -30.30 -19.55 -10.70
CA HIS A 158 -29.24 -19.91 -9.76
C HIS A 158 -27.86 -19.80 -10.43
N GLU A 159 -27.73 -20.30 -11.67
CA GLU A 159 -26.48 -20.27 -12.43
C GLU A 159 -26.02 -18.83 -12.73
N GLU A 160 -26.99 -17.97 -13.09
CA GLU A 160 -26.70 -16.53 -13.33
C GLU A 160 -26.23 -15.83 -12.05
N ARG A 161 -26.90 -16.05 -10.90
CA ARG A 161 -26.47 -15.49 -9.61
C ARG A 161 -25.08 -15.98 -9.23
N LYS A 162 -24.84 -17.28 -9.34
CA LYS A 162 -23.55 -17.88 -9.02
C LYS A 162 -22.43 -17.34 -9.90
N SER A 163 -22.65 -17.19 -11.19
CA SER A 163 -21.65 -16.63 -12.11
C SER A 163 -21.25 -15.17 -11.82
N LEU A 164 -22.09 -14.43 -11.09
CA LEU A 164 -21.81 -13.06 -10.64
C LEU A 164 -21.07 -12.99 -9.30
N LEU A 165 -21.08 -14.06 -8.49
CA LEU A 165 -20.63 -14.06 -7.11
C LEU A 165 -19.43 -14.99 -6.83
N ASP A 166 -18.63 -15.27 -7.87
CA ASP A 166 -17.38 -16.02 -7.76
C ASP A 166 -16.20 -15.07 -7.57
N PHE A 167 -15.69 -14.96 -6.33
CA PHE A 167 -14.57 -14.10 -5.97
C PHE A 167 -13.28 -14.91 -5.80
N VAL A 168 -12.19 -14.48 -6.45
CA VAL A 168 -10.89 -15.12 -6.32
C VAL A 168 -9.88 -14.10 -5.80
N VAL A 169 -9.20 -14.43 -4.69
CA VAL A 169 -8.13 -13.64 -4.10
C VAL A 169 -6.79 -14.31 -4.40
N ILE A 170 -5.89 -13.60 -5.03
CA ILE A 170 -4.55 -14.10 -5.39
C ILE A 170 -3.51 -13.56 -4.41
N GLY A 171 -2.89 -14.46 -3.66
CA GLY A 171 -1.89 -14.20 -2.62
C GLY A 171 -2.41 -14.42 -1.21
N GLY A 172 -1.78 -15.32 -0.46
CA GLY A 172 -2.13 -15.71 0.92
C GLY A 172 -1.33 -14.95 1.99
N GLY A 173 -0.78 -13.78 1.65
CA GLY A 173 -0.18 -12.86 2.63
C GLY A 173 -1.24 -12.13 3.48
N PRO A 174 -0.83 -11.24 4.42
CA PRO A 174 -1.76 -10.55 5.32
C PRO A 174 -2.92 -9.87 4.61
N THR A 175 -2.67 -9.09 3.55
CA THR A 175 -3.73 -8.39 2.80
C THR A 175 -4.72 -9.35 2.17
N GLY A 176 -4.24 -10.46 1.58
CA GLY A 176 -5.12 -11.46 0.96
C GLY A 176 -6.00 -12.19 1.97
N VAL A 177 -5.42 -12.58 3.10
CA VAL A 177 -6.14 -13.22 4.20
C VAL A 177 -7.19 -12.28 4.80
N GLU A 178 -6.84 -11.01 5.01
CA GLU A 178 -7.74 -9.98 5.55
C GLU A 178 -8.92 -9.70 4.62
N ILE A 179 -8.69 -9.52 3.31
CA ILE A 179 -9.78 -9.26 2.37
C ILE A 179 -10.66 -10.50 2.13
N ALA A 180 -10.06 -11.70 2.02
CA ALA A 180 -10.81 -12.94 1.89
C ALA A 180 -11.69 -13.19 3.12
N GLY A 181 -11.16 -12.97 4.32
CA GLY A 181 -11.92 -13.03 5.57
C GLY A 181 -13.05 -12.02 5.62
N ALA A 182 -12.81 -10.78 5.20
CA ALA A 182 -13.84 -9.74 5.19
C ALA A 182 -14.97 -10.00 4.19
N ILE A 183 -14.67 -10.53 3.00
CA ILE A 183 -15.68 -10.96 2.03
C ILE A 183 -16.44 -12.22 2.56
N GLY A 184 -15.72 -13.12 3.25
CA GLY A 184 -16.34 -14.27 3.93
C GLY A 184 -17.32 -13.83 5.03
N GLU A 185 -17.03 -12.78 5.77
CA GLU A 185 -17.99 -12.17 6.72
C GLU A 185 -19.20 -11.56 6.01
N MET A 186 -19.01 -10.91 4.86
CA MET A 186 -20.13 -10.41 4.06
C MET A 186 -21.03 -11.57 3.62
N LYS A 187 -20.45 -12.67 3.12
CA LYS A 187 -21.19 -13.89 2.78
C LYS A 187 -21.99 -14.44 3.97
N ARG A 188 -21.38 -14.52 5.13
CA ARG A 188 -21.98 -15.16 6.31
C ARG A 188 -23.03 -14.32 7.01
N TYR A 189 -22.82 -12.99 7.11
CA TYR A 189 -23.63 -12.13 7.99
C TYR A 189 -24.39 -11.04 7.25
N VAL A 190 -23.92 -10.55 6.10
CA VAL A 190 -24.57 -9.50 5.32
C VAL A 190 -25.55 -10.11 4.31
N LEU A 191 -25.08 -11.07 3.53
CA LEU A 191 -25.87 -11.68 2.46
C LEU A 191 -27.27 -12.16 2.93
N PRO A 192 -27.42 -12.94 4.03
CA PRO A 192 -28.74 -13.42 4.45
C PRO A 192 -29.68 -12.30 4.93
N ARG A 193 -29.15 -11.14 5.32
CA ARG A 193 -29.92 -10.04 5.88
C ARG A 193 -30.38 -9.03 4.83
N GLU A 194 -29.47 -8.68 3.92
CA GLU A 194 -29.69 -7.60 2.95
C GLU A 194 -30.05 -8.12 1.56
N TYR A 195 -29.66 -9.36 1.25
CA TYR A 195 -29.92 -10.04 -0.03
C TYR A 195 -30.59 -11.40 0.19
N PRO A 196 -31.80 -11.48 0.81
CA PRO A 196 -32.41 -12.76 1.23
C PRO A 196 -32.76 -13.70 0.08
N LEU A 197 -32.79 -13.20 -1.16
CA LEU A 197 -33.03 -14.00 -2.37
C LEU A 197 -31.77 -14.71 -2.88
N ILE A 198 -30.61 -14.38 -2.33
CA ILE A 198 -29.33 -14.99 -2.71
C ILE A 198 -28.93 -15.97 -1.61
N SER A 199 -28.82 -17.24 -1.98
CA SER A 199 -28.33 -18.27 -1.06
C SER A 199 -26.80 -18.15 -0.85
N GLN A 200 -26.31 -18.53 0.34
CA GLN A 200 -24.87 -18.48 0.64
C GLN A 200 -24.05 -19.42 -0.26
N ASP A 201 -24.61 -20.49 -0.77
CA ASP A 201 -23.96 -21.43 -1.70
C ASP A 201 -23.80 -20.85 -3.13
N GLU A 202 -24.56 -19.80 -3.47
CA GLU A 202 -24.41 -19.07 -4.74
C GLU A 202 -23.21 -18.12 -4.75
N MET A 203 -22.65 -17.78 -3.57
CA MET A 203 -21.45 -16.95 -3.46
C MET A 203 -20.24 -17.81 -3.14
N SER A 204 -19.23 -17.82 -3.99
CA SER A 204 -17.97 -18.52 -3.79
C SER A 204 -16.83 -17.54 -3.54
N ILE A 205 -15.96 -17.88 -2.59
CA ILE A 205 -14.74 -17.11 -2.30
C ILE A 205 -13.59 -18.10 -2.25
N THR A 206 -12.59 -17.89 -3.08
CA THR A 206 -11.40 -18.74 -3.13
C THR A 206 -10.12 -17.91 -2.99
N ILE A 207 -9.25 -18.23 -2.03
CA ILE A 207 -7.91 -17.67 -1.94
C ILE A 207 -6.91 -18.65 -2.54
N VAL A 208 -6.04 -18.15 -3.41
CA VAL A 208 -4.98 -18.92 -4.10
C VAL A 208 -3.62 -18.43 -3.61
N GLU A 209 -2.78 -19.34 -3.12
CA GLU A 209 -1.45 -19.04 -2.61
C GLU A 209 -0.41 -20.01 -3.21
N GLY A 210 0.69 -19.44 -3.71
CA GLY A 210 1.77 -20.21 -4.34
C GLY A 210 2.61 -21.05 -3.37
N SER A 211 2.65 -20.66 -2.11
CA SER A 211 3.35 -21.42 -1.07
C SER A 211 2.47 -22.53 -0.48
N ASP A 212 3.10 -23.36 0.34
CA ASP A 212 2.48 -24.48 1.04
C ASP A 212 1.57 -24.06 2.20
N ARG A 213 1.59 -22.78 2.61
CA ARG A 213 0.77 -22.26 3.71
C ARG A 213 0.47 -20.77 3.55
N LEU A 214 -0.62 -20.32 4.16
CA LEU A 214 -0.97 -18.92 4.31
C LEU A 214 0.01 -18.22 5.27
N LEU A 215 0.13 -16.88 5.16
CA LEU A 215 0.95 -16.06 6.07
C LEU A 215 2.36 -16.61 6.26
N ARG A 216 3.03 -17.00 5.17
CA ARG A 216 4.33 -17.72 5.21
C ARG A 216 5.40 -17.03 6.04
N THR A 217 5.33 -15.72 6.20
CA THR A 217 6.27 -14.92 7.01
C THR A 217 5.96 -14.95 8.51
N MET A 218 4.87 -15.58 8.92
CA MET A 218 4.44 -15.76 10.30
C MET A 218 4.68 -17.23 10.74
N SER A 219 4.42 -17.53 12.01
CA SER A 219 4.54 -18.88 12.56
C SER A 219 3.59 -19.89 11.89
N GLU A 220 3.90 -21.17 12.02
CA GLU A 220 3.04 -22.24 11.53
C GLU A 220 1.68 -22.25 12.26
N ASP A 221 1.68 -21.98 13.56
CA ASP A 221 0.46 -21.84 14.36
C ASP A 221 -0.43 -20.69 13.85
N ALA A 222 0.18 -19.55 13.50
CA ALA A 222 -0.55 -18.43 12.89
C ALA A 222 -1.14 -18.80 11.53
N SER A 223 -0.39 -19.56 10.71
CA SER A 223 -0.85 -20.06 9.41
C SER A 223 -2.03 -21.02 9.55
N ALA A 224 -1.94 -21.98 10.47
CA ALA A 224 -3.02 -22.93 10.75
C ALA A 224 -4.28 -22.23 11.28
N ALA A 225 -4.13 -21.32 12.24
CA ALA A 225 -5.25 -20.54 12.78
C ALA A 225 -5.92 -19.63 11.73
N ALA A 226 -5.15 -19.09 10.78
CA ALA A 226 -5.69 -18.31 9.66
C ALA A 226 -6.47 -19.22 8.69
N LEU A 227 -5.95 -20.41 8.37
CA LEU A 227 -6.63 -21.38 7.53
C LEU A 227 -7.99 -21.80 8.13
N ASP A 228 -8.00 -22.22 9.40
CA ASP A 228 -9.22 -22.61 10.11
C ASP A 228 -10.24 -21.47 10.16
N SER A 229 -9.75 -20.24 10.37
CA SER A 229 -10.60 -19.05 10.41
C SER A 229 -11.25 -18.78 9.05
N LEU A 230 -10.50 -18.84 7.94
CA LEU A 230 -11.03 -18.65 6.59
C LEU A 230 -12.04 -19.75 6.22
N GLN A 231 -11.73 -21.01 6.49
CA GLN A 231 -12.65 -22.13 6.25
C GLN A 231 -13.95 -21.98 7.03
N SER A 232 -13.88 -21.53 8.29
CA SER A 232 -15.07 -21.26 9.10
C SER A 232 -15.92 -20.12 8.55
N LEU A 233 -15.35 -19.22 7.73
CA LEU A 233 -16.04 -18.17 6.98
C LEU A 233 -16.47 -18.63 5.57
N MET A 234 -16.41 -19.93 5.28
CA MET A 234 -16.74 -20.51 3.99
C MET A 234 -15.88 -20.01 2.82
N VAL A 235 -14.62 -19.71 3.12
CA VAL A 235 -13.60 -19.37 2.12
C VAL A 235 -12.83 -20.63 1.74
N ASN A 236 -12.77 -20.93 0.45
CA ASN A 236 -11.96 -22.02 -0.09
C ASN A 236 -10.49 -21.60 -0.13
N VAL A 237 -9.57 -22.50 0.24
CA VAL A 237 -8.13 -22.22 0.21
C VAL A 237 -7.44 -23.19 -0.74
N ARG A 238 -6.69 -22.65 -1.68
CA ARG A 238 -5.85 -23.37 -2.64
C ARG A 238 -4.38 -22.97 -2.40
N LEU A 239 -3.60 -23.92 -1.89
CA LEU A 239 -2.17 -23.76 -1.61
C LEU A 239 -1.34 -24.47 -2.69
N GLY A 240 -0.06 -24.08 -2.81
CA GLY A 240 0.90 -24.72 -3.70
C GLY A 240 0.66 -24.49 -5.19
N THR A 241 -0.14 -23.48 -5.53
CA THR A 241 -0.43 -23.14 -6.93
C THR A 241 -0.51 -21.63 -7.12
N ASN A 242 -0.17 -21.17 -8.33
CA ASN A 242 -0.23 -19.76 -8.71
C ASN A 242 -1.28 -19.55 -9.81
N MET A 243 -1.78 -18.33 -9.92
CA MET A 243 -2.55 -17.92 -11.08
C MET A 243 -1.61 -17.82 -12.30
N LYS A 244 -2.02 -18.40 -13.40
CA LYS A 244 -1.33 -18.37 -14.71
C LYS A 244 -1.96 -17.34 -15.64
N ASP A 245 -3.30 -17.24 -15.63
CA ASP A 245 -4.07 -16.32 -16.48
C ASP A 245 -5.42 -15.99 -15.88
N TYR A 246 -5.99 -14.86 -16.28
CA TYR A 246 -7.37 -14.48 -16.00
C TYR A 246 -8.09 -14.08 -17.28
N GLN A 247 -9.21 -14.75 -17.55
CA GLN A 247 -10.03 -14.56 -18.73
C GLN A 247 -11.41 -13.98 -18.32
N PRO A 248 -11.53 -12.66 -18.18
CA PRO A 248 -12.76 -12.01 -17.69
C PRO A 248 -13.98 -12.32 -18.60
N ASP A 249 -13.78 -12.40 -19.91
CA ASP A 249 -14.85 -12.72 -20.87
C ASP A 249 -15.45 -14.13 -20.67
N LYS A 250 -14.72 -15.01 -20.00
CA LYS A 250 -15.14 -16.38 -19.67
C LYS A 250 -15.38 -16.57 -18.18
N ASN A 251 -15.32 -15.50 -17.39
CA ASN A 251 -15.42 -15.52 -15.93
C ASN A 251 -14.57 -16.63 -15.30
N ARG A 252 -13.27 -16.73 -15.64
CA ARG A 252 -12.41 -17.78 -15.11
C ARG A 252 -10.96 -17.37 -14.91
N VAL A 253 -10.38 -17.91 -13.86
CA VAL A 253 -8.94 -17.92 -13.58
C VAL A 253 -8.39 -19.28 -13.96
N VAL A 254 -7.25 -19.31 -14.64
CA VAL A 254 -6.48 -20.51 -14.96
C VAL A 254 -5.29 -20.59 -13.99
N LEU A 255 -5.13 -21.71 -13.31
CA LEU A 255 -4.04 -21.96 -12.37
C LEU A 255 -2.84 -22.63 -13.07
N ALA A 256 -1.68 -22.61 -12.41
CA ALA A 256 -0.45 -23.17 -12.93
C ALA A 256 -0.49 -24.71 -13.11
N ASP A 257 -1.33 -25.40 -12.32
CA ASP A 257 -1.59 -26.84 -12.42
C ASP A 257 -2.58 -27.21 -13.56
N GLY A 258 -3.06 -26.22 -14.30
CA GLY A 258 -4.01 -26.39 -15.39
C GLY A 258 -5.49 -26.44 -14.95
N SER A 259 -5.76 -26.40 -13.64
CA SER A 259 -7.15 -26.30 -13.15
C SER A 259 -7.72 -24.90 -13.39
N GLU A 260 -9.05 -24.82 -13.49
CA GLU A 260 -9.76 -23.56 -13.70
C GLU A 260 -10.68 -23.28 -12.50
N LEU A 261 -10.75 -22.00 -12.14
CA LEU A 261 -11.67 -21.52 -11.11
C LEU A 261 -12.63 -20.51 -11.74
N PRO A 262 -13.95 -20.61 -11.50
CA PRO A 262 -14.87 -19.54 -11.86
C PRO A 262 -14.50 -18.26 -11.11
N ALA A 263 -14.53 -17.13 -11.80
CA ALA A 263 -14.14 -15.85 -11.25
C ALA A 263 -14.85 -14.69 -11.96
N SER A 264 -15.83 -14.11 -11.31
CA SER A 264 -16.44 -12.83 -11.70
C SER A 264 -15.56 -11.64 -11.31
N MET A 265 -14.78 -11.80 -10.24
CA MET A 265 -13.88 -10.77 -9.73
C MET A 265 -12.58 -11.38 -9.18
N VAL A 266 -11.44 -10.83 -9.60
CA VAL A 266 -10.11 -11.26 -9.12
C VAL A 266 -9.47 -10.12 -8.34
N ILE A 267 -9.08 -10.38 -7.09
CA ILE A 267 -8.39 -9.43 -6.21
C ILE A 267 -6.93 -9.86 -6.09
N TRP A 268 -6.02 -9.03 -6.59
CA TRP A 268 -4.59 -9.30 -6.64
C TRP A 268 -3.86 -8.73 -5.42
N THR A 269 -3.29 -9.60 -4.62
CA THR A 269 -2.49 -9.26 -3.43
C THR A 269 -1.13 -9.98 -3.40
N ALA A 270 -0.75 -10.65 -4.51
CA ALA A 270 0.36 -11.61 -4.55
C ALA A 270 1.76 -11.00 -4.60
N GLY A 271 1.92 -9.74 -4.89
CA GLY A 271 3.26 -9.19 -4.99
C GLY A 271 3.34 -7.69 -5.14
N VAL A 272 4.52 -7.18 -4.77
CA VAL A 272 4.84 -5.75 -4.86
C VAL A 272 6.21 -5.56 -5.51
N THR A 273 6.36 -4.45 -6.22
CA THR A 273 7.63 -3.96 -6.74
C THR A 273 7.80 -2.49 -6.37
N SER A 274 9.02 -1.99 -6.35
CA SER A 274 9.26 -0.57 -6.03
C SER A 274 8.73 0.35 -7.13
N THR A 275 8.28 1.53 -6.72
CA THR A 275 7.97 2.60 -7.68
C THR A 275 9.23 2.98 -8.44
N SER A 276 9.15 3.05 -9.77
CA SER A 276 10.25 3.43 -10.65
C SER A 276 10.18 4.90 -11.04
N PHE A 277 11.34 5.48 -11.32
CA PHE A 277 11.50 6.83 -11.85
C PHE A 277 12.50 6.81 -12.99
N ASN A 278 12.44 7.79 -13.87
CA ASN A 278 13.55 8.08 -14.78
C ASN A 278 14.68 8.70 -13.98
N TRP A 279 15.89 8.10 -14.06
CA TRP A 279 17.07 8.59 -13.37
C TRP A 279 18.04 9.23 -14.34
N VAL A 280 18.31 10.53 -14.18
CA VAL A 280 19.42 11.21 -14.85
C VAL A 280 20.61 11.20 -13.87
N ILE A 281 21.65 10.44 -14.22
CA ILE A 281 22.85 10.24 -13.38
C ILE A 281 24.10 10.67 -14.12
N PRO A 282 25.16 11.10 -13.40
CA PRO A 282 26.45 11.43 -14.03
C PRO A 282 26.99 10.24 -14.84
N ASP A 283 27.72 10.54 -15.91
CA ASP A 283 28.46 9.59 -16.76
C ASP A 283 27.63 8.50 -17.45
N ARG A 284 26.29 8.60 -17.44
CA ARG A 284 25.45 7.73 -18.27
C ARG A 284 25.30 8.34 -19.65
N ASP A 285 25.93 7.68 -20.62
CA ASP A 285 25.77 8.02 -22.04
C ASP A 285 24.37 7.59 -22.50
N THR A 286 23.42 8.54 -22.54
CA THR A 286 22.04 8.31 -22.96
C THR A 286 21.92 8.07 -24.49
N THR A 287 23.02 8.18 -25.24
CA THR A 287 23.03 8.00 -26.70
C THR A 287 23.36 6.57 -27.15
N LYS A 288 23.76 5.69 -26.22
CA LYS A 288 24.01 4.28 -26.50
C LYS A 288 22.79 3.43 -26.15
N ASP A 289 22.64 2.29 -26.83
CA ASP A 289 21.59 1.26 -26.63
C ASP A 289 21.45 0.75 -25.18
N ASP A 290 22.26 1.24 -24.25
CA ASP A 290 22.29 0.94 -22.82
C ASP A 290 21.31 1.80 -21.99
N ALA A 291 20.47 2.60 -22.64
CA ALA A 291 19.45 3.44 -21.96
C ALA A 291 18.43 2.63 -21.12
N THR A 292 18.32 1.31 -21.41
CA THR A 292 17.45 0.37 -20.70
C THR A 292 18.11 -0.30 -19.49
N ALA A 293 19.44 -0.22 -19.35
CA ALA A 293 20.13 -0.83 -18.22
C ALA A 293 19.75 -0.12 -16.90
N MET A 294 19.36 -0.89 -15.91
CA MET A 294 19.04 -0.33 -14.58
C MET A 294 20.29 0.27 -13.95
N PRO A 295 20.17 1.45 -13.25
CA PRO A 295 21.29 2.01 -12.50
C PRO A 295 21.87 1.02 -11.49
N ALA A 296 23.18 1.02 -11.26
CA ALA A 296 23.86 0.07 -10.36
C ALA A 296 23.34 0.08 -8.92
N PHE A 297 22.79 1.22 -8.47
CA PHE A 297 22.15 1.36 -7.17
C PHE A 297 20.72 0.81 -7.10
N VAL A 298 20.15 0.33 -8.19
CA VAL A 298 18.86 -0.36 -8.19
C VAL A 298 19.10 -1.85 -8.03
N GLY A 299 18.48 -2.43 -7.02
CA GLY A 299 18.59 -3.84 -6.66
C GLY A 299 17.33 -4.64 -6.94
N HIS A 300 17.22 -5.79 -6.30
CA HIS A 300 16.08 -6.70 -6.45
C HIS A 300 14.74 -6.01 -6.20
N GLY A 301 13.75 -6.28 -7.04
CA GLY A 301 12.41 -5.70 -6.95
C GLY A 301 12.37 -4.18 -7.20
N GLY A 302 13.37 -3.62 -7.91
CA GLY A 302 13.45 -2.18 -8.19
C GLY A 302 13.81 -1.32 -6.97
N ARG A 303 14.22 -1.93 -5.85
CA ARG A 303 14.57 -1.23 -4.61
C ARG A 303 15.93 -0.55 -4.72
N LEU A 304 16.05 0.63 -4.11
CA LEU A 304 17.29 1.39 -4.08
C LEU A 304 18.24 0.84 -3.00
N LYS A 305 19.44 0.43 -3.40
CA LYS A 305 20.48 -0.05 -2.46
C LYS A 305 20.93 1.10 -1.58
N THR A 306 20.94 0.88 -0.26
CA THR A 306 21.32 1.91 0.71
C THR A 306 22.32 1.38 1.73
N ASP A 307 23.17 2.28 2.20
CA ASP A 307 23.99 2.05 3.40
C ASP A 307 23.11 2.02 4.67
N ASP A 308 23.73 1.73 5.82
CA ASP A 308 23.04 1.67 7.12
C ASP A 308 22.62 3.05 7.67
N HIS A 309 22.93 4.15 6.97
CA HIS A 309 22.43 5.50 7.22
C HIS A 309 21.33 5.92 6.23
N CYS A 310 20.77 4.97 5.47
CA CYS A 310 19.74 5.17 4.45
C CYS A 310 20.22 5.95 3.21
N ARG A 311 21.51 6.17 3.01
CA ARG A 311 22.03 6.86 1.83
C ARG A 311 22.05 5.88 0.65
N VAL A 312 21.59 6.34 -0.52
CA VAL A 312 21.65 5.55 -1.75
C VAL A 312 23.10 5.39 -2.21
N GLU A 313 23.52 4.17 -2.50
CA GLU A 313 24.87 3.85 -2.92
C GLU A 313 25.23 4.60 -4.20
N GLY A 314 26.42 5.21 -4.22
CA GLY A 314 26.91 5.95 -5.40
C GLY A 314 26.29 7.32 -5.62
N LEU A 315 25.30 7.75 -4.83
CA LEU A 315 24.65 9.06 -4.96
C LEU A 315 24.93 9.95 -3.75
N ALA A 316 25.37 11.20 -4.00
CA ALA A 316 25.58 12.17 -2.96
C ALA A 316 24.26 12.82 -2.54
N ASP A 317 24.04 12.94 -1.22
CA ASP A 317 22.86 13.60 -0.62
C ASP A 317 21.49 13.03 -1.05
N VAL A 318 21.44 11.78 -1.53
CA VAL A 318 20.22 11.04 -1.86
C VAL A 318 20.02 9.91 -0.87
N TYR A 319 18.83 9.83 -0.29
CA TYR A 319 18.43 8.83 0.71
C TYR A 319 17.20 8.08 0.25
N ALA A 320 17.06 6.82 0.64
CA ALA A 320 15.83 6.05 0.39
C ALA A 320 15.30 5.42 1.67
N LEU A 321 13.97 5.47 1.86
CA LEU A 321 13.28 5.05 3.07
C LEU A 321 12.05 4.16 2.79
N GLY A 322 11.79 3.22 3.67
CA GLY A 322 10.64 2.33 3.60
C GLY A 322 10.79 1.27 2.52
N ASP A 323 9.69 0.90 1.91
CA ASP A 323 9.61 -0.25 1.01
C ASP A 323 10.52 -0.14 -0.22
N ILE A 324 10.84 1.07 -0.66
CA ILE A 324 11.75 1.33 -1.79
C ILE A 324 13.24 1.16 -1.42
N SER A 325 13.60 1.17 -0.14
CA SER A 325 14.98 1.02 0.33
C SER A 325 15.38 -0.45 0.46
N LEU A 326 16.52 -0.82 -0.10
CA LEU A 326 17.18 -2.11 0.05
C LEU A 326 18.45 -1.94 0.87
N MET A 327 18.34 -2.03 2.17
CA MET A 327 19.45 -1.89 3.11
C MET A 327 19.97 -3.28 3.51
N SER A 328 21.19 -3.61 3.14
CA SER A 328 21.86 -4.88 3.48
C SER A 328 22.87 -4.75 4.63
N GLY A 329 23.08 -3.53 5.14
CA GLY A 329 24.05 -3.24 6.22
C GLY A 329 23.58 -3.60 7.63
N ASP A 330 22.34 -4.11 7.81
CA ASP A 330 21.86 -4.63 9.08
C ASP A 330 22.17 -6.12 9.18
N PRO A 331 23.05 -6.56 10.11
CA PRO A 331 23.43 -7.98 10.22
C PRO A 331 22.25 -8.93 10.50
N ALA A 332 21.16 -8.43 11.09
CA ALA A 332 19.95 -9.22 11.34
C ALA A 332 19.11 -9.40 10.05
N PHE A 333 19.34 -8.57 9.03
CA PHE A 333 18.60 -8.59 7.78
C PHE A 333 19.53 -8.41 6.56
N PRO A 334 20.42 -9.38 6.30
CA PRO A 334 21.48 -9.28 5.29
C PRO A 334 20.94 -9.19 3.85
N THR A 335 19.72 -9.61 3.60
CA THR A 335 19.03 -9.53 2.31
C THR A 335 18.12 -8.30 2.19
N GLY A 336 18.15 -7.41 3.19
CA GLY A 336 17.31 -6.22 3.29
C GLY A 336 16.11 -6.42 4.21
N HIS A 337 15.64 -5.30 4.77
CA HIS A 337 14.49 -5.29 5.67
C HIS A 337 13.19 -5.65 4.96
N PRO A 338 12.22 -6.24 5.68
CA PRO A 338 10.89 -6.50 5.15
C PRO A 338 10.17 -5.19 4.82
N GLN A 339 9.31 -5.22 3.80
CA GLN A 339 8.51 -4.08 3.36
C GLN A 339 7.30 -3.88 4.27
N LEU A 340 7.55 -3.34 5.47
CA LEU A 340 6.57 -3.16 6.54
C LEU A 340 6.49 -1.70 6.98
N ALA A 341 5.27 -1.28 7.33
CA ALA A 341 5.02 0.06 7.86
C ALA A 341 5.94 0.43 9.04
N GLN A 342 6.23 -0.52 9.93
CA GLN A 342 7.09 -0.29 11.08
C GLN A 342 8.57 -0.04 10.71
N VAL A 343 9.09 -0.66 9.65
CA VAL A 343 10.43 -0.34 9.09
C VAL A 343 10.42 1.10 8.57
N ALA A 344 9.44 1.43 7.75
CA ALA A 344 9.28 2.75 7.15
C ALA A 344 9.21 3.87 8.21
N LEU A 345 8.42 3.67 9.28
CA LEU A 345 8.31 4.61 10.39
C LEU A 345 9.63 4.79 11.16
N GLN A 346 10.36 3.71 11.41
CA GLN A 346 11.62 3.74 12.14
C GLN A 346 12.74 4.40 11.32
N GLN A 347 12.85 4.06 10.03
CA GLN A 347 13.81 4.70 9.11
C GLN A 347 13.54 6.19 8.97
N GLY A 348 12.29 6.61 8.73
CA GLY A 348 11.92 8.03 8.62
C GLY A 348 12.28 8.83 9.85
N LYS A 349 11.99 8.30 11.04
CA LYS A 349 12.32 8.95 12.31
C LYS A 349 13.83 9.05 12.55
N LEU A 350 14.59 8.00 12.22
CA LEU A 350 16.04 7.98 12.41
C LEU A 350 16.73 8.95 11.47
N LEU A 351 16.41 8.92 10.17
CA LEU A 351 17.04 9.81 9.20
C LEU A 351 16.78 11.28 9.55
N ALA A 352 15.57 11.65 9.96
CA ALA A 352 15.28 13.00 10.40
C ALA A 352 16.14 13.43 11.60
N ARG A 353 16.31 12.55 12.59
CA ARG A 353 17.19 12.80 13.74
C ARG A 353 18.66 12.95 13.34
N ASN A 354 19.13 12.10 12.43
CA ASN A 354 20.49 12.13 11.93
C ASN A 354 20.78 13.45 11.19
N LEU A 355 19.88 13.89 10.30
CA LEU A 355 20.03 15.16 9.60
C LEU A 355 19.96 16.36 10.54
N ASN A 356 19.06 16.36 11.53
CA ASN A 356 18.99 17.40 12.56
C ASN A 356 20.27 17.45 13.39
N ALA A 357 20.85 16.31 13.76
CA ALA A 357 22.10 16.24 14.51
C ALA A 357 23.28 16.78 13.67
N ALA A 358 23.38 16.34 12.43
CA ALA A 358 24.42 16.79 11.49
C ALA A 358 24.35 18.31 11.24
N ALA A 359 23.14 18.86 11.05
CA ALA A 359 22.94 20.29 10.85
C ALA A 359 23.34 21.13 12.06
N ARG A 360 23.25 20.57 13.27
CA ARG A 360 23.71 21.19 14.52
C ARG A 360 25.18 20.94 14.82
N GLY A 361 25.94 20.32 13.92
CA GLY A 361 27.35 19.96 14.13
C GLY A 361 27.57 18.81 15.12
N LYS A 362 26.50 18.11 15.55
CA LYS A 362 26.56 17.02 16.53
C LYS A 362 26.73 15.67 15.83
N MET A 363 27.86 15.40 15.20
CA MET A 363 28.12 14.17 14.43
C MET A 363 28.07 12.90 15.29
N SER A 364 28.36 12.96 16.59
CA SER A 364 28.18 11.83 17.52
C SER A 364 26.73 11.40 17.71
N GLY A 365 25.77 12.23 17.30
CA GLY A 365 24.34 11.92 17.30
C GLY A 365 23.85 11.17 16.07
N VAL A 366 24.68 11.07 15.02
CA VAL A 366 24.34 10.33 13.79
C VAL A 366 24.53 8.83 14.04
N LYS A 367 23.48 8.04 13.85
CA LYS A 367 23.46 6.60 14.17
C LYS A 367 23.07 5.78 12.94
N PRO A 368 23.63 4.57 12.79
CA PRO A 368 23.16 3.62 11.79
C PRO A 368 21.75 3.14 12.13
N PHE A 369 21.01 2.72 11.10
CA PHE A 369 19.73 2.10 11.28
C PHE A 369 19.89 0.65 11.72
N ARG A 370 19.11 0.28 12.72
CA ARG A 370 18.92 -1.10 13.14
C ARG A 370 17.43 -1.32 13.37
N TYR A 371 16.87 -2.28 12.65
CA TYR A 371 15.44 -2.54 12.72
C TYR A 371 15.08 -3.21 14.04
N ASN A 372 14.18 -2.58 14.77
CA ASN A 372 13.54 -3.18 15.94
C ASN A 372 12.21 -3.82 15.52
N ASP A 373 12.25 -5.13 15.33
CA ASP A 373 11.07 -5.92 14.98
C ASP A 373 10.09 -5.98 16.17
N LYS A 374 8.88 -5.54 15.92
CA LYS A 374 7.77 -5.54 16.89
C LYS A 374 6.78 -6.68 16.67
N GLY A 375 7.12 -7.62 15.78
CA GLY A 375 6.25 -8.70 15.38
C GLY A 375 5.27 -8.36 14.26
N SER A 376 4.49 -9.35 13.90
CA SER A 376 3.49 -9.28 12.81
C SER A 376 2.11 -9.67 13.32
N MET A 377 1.08 -9.17 12.65
CA MET A 377 -0.30 -9.52 12.97
C MET A 377 -1.19 -9.42 11.73
N ALA A 378 -2.20 -10.26 11.67
CA ALA A 378 -3.24 -10.22 10.65
C ALA A 378 -4.59 -10.60 11.25
N THR A 379 -5.67 -10.01 10.74
CA THR A 379 -7.02 -10.37 11.14
C THR A 379 -7.69 -11.25 10.08
N VAL A 380 -8.55 -12.15 10.51
CA VAL A 380 -9.31 -13.05 9.64
C VAL A 380 -10.79 -12.91 9.94
N GLY A 381 -11.28 -11.67 9.71
CA GLY A 381 -12.63 -11.32 10.13
C GLY A 381 -12.71 -10.96 11.62
N ARG A 382 -13.96 -10.89 12.13
CA ARG A 382 -14.24 -10.47 13.49
C ARG A 382 -13.90 -11.54 14.52
N ASN A 383 -13.38 -11.11 15.68
CA ASN A 383 -12.98 -11.95 16.80
C ASN A 383 -11.87 -12.95 16.47
N ARG A 384 -11.23 -12.82 15.30
CA ARG A 384 -10.20 -13.73 14.81
C ARG A 384 -9.03 -12.93 14.26
N ALA A 385 -7.93 -13.06 14.91
CA ALA A 385 -6.65 -12.53 14.44
C ALA A 385 -5.53 -13.48 14.86
N VAL A 386 -4.40 -13.32 14.24
CA VAL A 386 -3.15 -13.98 14.58
C VAL A 386 -2.12 -12.91 14.92
N VAL A 387 -1.36 -13.12 15.96
CA VAL A 387 -0.32 -12.20 16.44
C VAL A 387 0.94 -12.99 16.74
N ASP A 388 2.01 -12.63 16.05
CA ASP A 388 3.35 -13.16 16.23
C ASP A 388 4.26 -12.05 16.74
N LEU A 389 4.55 -12.07 18.01
CA LEU A 389 5.60 -11.26 18.64
C LEU A 389 6.86 -12.12 18.78
N ARG A 390 7.98 -11.47 19.06
CA ARG A 390 9.29 -12.15 19.14
C ARG A 390 9.32 -13.40 20.01
N HIS A 391 8.53 -13.43 21.10
CA HIS A 391 8.51 -14.51 22.10
C HIS A 391 7.09 -14.95 22.48
N LEU A 392 6.08 -14.44 21.82
CA LEU A 392 4.68 -14.70 22.16
C LEU A 392 3.84 -14.82 20.90
N HIS A 393 3.24 -15.99 20.72
CA HIS A 393 2.35 -16.30 19.59
C HIS A 393 0.98 -16.61 20.16
N PHE A 394 -0.05 -15.97 19.64
CA PHE A 394 -1.44 -16.22 20.06
C PHE A 394 -2.42 -15.82 18.97
N HIS A 395 -3.61 -16.40 19.01
CA HIS A 395 -4.66 -16.17 18.02
C HIS A 395 -6.04 -16.05 18.68
N GLY A 396 -7.08 -15.78 17.88
CA GLY A 396 -8.47 -15.67 18.32
C GLY A 396 -8.84 -14.29 18.83
N PHE A 397 -9.77 -14.23 19.80
CA PHE A 397 -10.36 -12.99 20.29
C PHE A 397 -9.35 -12.03 20.93
N VAL A 398 -8.44 -12.55 21.77
CA VAL A 398 -7.43 -11.70 22.43
C VAL A 398 -6.48 -11.09 21.39
N ALA A 399 -6.05 -11.87 20.41
CA ALA A 399 -5.25 -11.38 19.30
C ALA A 399 -5.98 -10.28 18.52
N TRP A 400 -7.28 -10.46 18.28
CA TRP A 400 -8.12 -9.47 17.61
C TRP A 400 -8.24 -8.16 18.41
N MET A 401 -8.40 -8.22 19.73
CA MET A 401 -8.40 -7.04 20.59
C MET A 401 -7.06 -6.28 20.55
N VAL A 402 -5.94 -7.01 20.60
CA VAL A 402 -4.59 -6.42 20.48
C VAL A 402 -4.41 -5.80 19.08
N TRP A 403 -4.83 -6.50 18.04
CA TRP A 403 -4.81 -5.98 16.67
C TRP A 403 -5.60 -4.66 16.55
N MET A 404 -6.85 -4.62 17.04
CA MET A 404 -7.68 -3.42 17.05
C MET A 404 -7.01 -2.26 17.78
N PHE A 405 -6.49 -2.51 18.99
CA PHE A 405 -5.85 -1.48 19.79
C PHE A 405 -4.62 -0.88 19.09
N ILE A 406 -3.74 -1.73 18.56
CA ILE A 406 -2.51 -1.27 17.87
C ILE A 406 -2.86 -0.49 16.60
N HIS A 407 -3.82 -0.94 15.82
CA HIS A 407 -4.25 -0.22 14.61
C HIS A 407 -4.91 1.12 14.97
N LEU A 408 -5.76 1.14 15.99
CA LEU A 408 -6.41 2.37 16.45
C LEU A 408 -5.41 3.43 16.90
N ILE A 409 -4.41 3.07 17.72
CA ILE A 409 -3.41 4.03 18.17
C ILE A 409 -2.48 4.49 17.04
N SER A 410 -2.31 3.67 15.99
CA SER A 410 -1.47 3.96 14.83
C SER A 410 -2.12 4.91 13.83
N ILE A 411 -3.44 5.06 13.83
CA ILE A 411 -4.18 6.00 12.99
C ILE A 411 -3.79 7.44 13.38
N LEU A 412 -3.66 8.33 12.39
CA LEU A 412 -3.39 9.74 12.64
C LEU A 412 -4.66 10.48 13.07
N GLY A 413 -4.50 11.45 13.96
CA GLY A 413 -5.56 12.36 14.38
C GLY A 413 -6.57 11.75 15.36
N MET A 414 -6.87 12.48 16.44
CA MET A 414 -7.80 12.00 17.49
C MET A 414 -9.21 11.80 16.95
N ARG A 415 -9.71 12.71 16.09
CA ARG A 415 -11.04 12.59 15.49
C ARG A 415 -11.20 11.25 14.76
N ASN A 416 -10.24 10.89 13.93
CA ASN A 416 -10.32 9.66 13.13
C ASN A 416 -10.23 8.41 14.03
N LYS A 417 -9.42 8.43 15.08
CA LYS A 417 -9.40 7.35 16.08
C LYS A 417 -10.76 7.13 16.71
N ILE A 418 -11.41 8.22 17.14
CA ILE A 418 -12.75 8.14 17.74
C ILE A 418 -13.77 7.64 16.71
N THR A 419 -13.74 8.17 15.49
CA THR A 419 -14.66 7.73 14.42
C THR A 419 -14.49 6.24 14.10
N VAL A 420 -13.26 5.76 13.96
CA VAL A 420 -12.99 4.34 13.72
C VAL A 420 -13.42 3.49 14.90
N LEU A 421 -13.14 3.90 16.13
CA LEU A 421 -13.55 3.19 17.33
C LEU A 421 -15.08 3.07 17.41
N VAL A 422 -15.80 4.17 17.20
CA VAL A 422 -17.28 4.18 17.21
C VAL A 422 -17.83 3.29 16.10
N ASN A 423 -17.28 3.36 14.89
CA ASN A 423 -17.69 2.51 13.78
C ASN A 423 -17.44 1.02 14.09
N TRP A 424 -16.30 0.67 14.69
CA TRP A 424 -16.00 -0.70 15.09
C TRP A 424 -16.93 -1.21 16.18
N ILE A 425 -17.22 -0.39 17.21
CA ILE A 425 -18.18 -0.75 18.27
C ILE A 425 -19.57 -0.95 17.67
N TRP A 426 -20.03 -0.02 16.82
CA TRP A 426 -21.35 -0.13 16.19
C TRP A 426 -21.45 -1.38 15.30
N ALA A 427 -20.45 -1.58 14.43
CA ALA A 427 -20.39 -2.75 13.57
C ALA A 427 -20.31 -4.06 14.38
N TYR A 428 -19.67 -4.05 15.54
CA TYR A 428 -19.57 -5.22 16.42
C TYR A 428 -20.93 -5.73 16.88
N PHE A 429 -21.84 -4.84 17.27
CA PHE A 429 -23.16 -5.23 17.78
C PHE A 429 -24.19 -5.46 16.67
N ASN A 430 -24.16 -4.67 15.61
CA ASN A 430 -25.24 -4.63 14.64
C ASN A 430 -24.96 -5.35 13.33
N TYR A 431 -23.72 -5.73 13.00
CA TYR A 431 -23.30 -6.21 11.66
C TYR A 431 -23.76 -5.33 10.50
N SER A 432 -24.25 -4.14 10.81
CA SER A 432 -24.74 -3.16 9.85
C SER A 432 -23.76 -2.00 9.76
N THR A 433 -23.32 -1.69 8.55
CA THR A 433 -22.60 -0.46 8.27
C THR A 433 -23.42 0.36 7.28
N SER A 434 -23.55 1.67 7.53
CA SER A 434 -24.19 2.60 6.58
C SER A 434 -23.32 2.86 5.33
N LEU A 435 -22.27 2.09 5.14
CA LEU A 435 -21.26 2.32 4.11
C LEU A 435 -21.45 1.48 2.85
N ARG A 436 -22.46 0.62 2.81
CA ARG A 436 -22.82 -0.13 1.61
C ARG A 436 -23.61 0.73 0.62
N LEU A 437 -23.01 1.83 0.25
CA LEU A 437 -23.54 2.79 -0.71
C LEU A 437 -22.78 2.66 -2.03
N LEU A 438 -23.50 2.45 -3.12
CA LEU A 438 -22.95 2.36 -4.46
C LEU A 438 -22.82 3.77 -5.04
N ILE A 439 -21.73 4.45 -4.66
CA ILE A 439 -21.43 5.79 -5.15
C ILE A 439 -20.46 5.65 -6.33
N GLN A 440 -20.99 5.77 -7.53
CA GLN A 440 -20.19 5.75 -8.76
C GLN A 440 -19.96 7.19 -9.25
N PRO A 441 -18.80 7.49 -9.84
CA PRO A 441 -18.61 8.75 -10.54
C PRO A 441 -19.62 8.84 -11.67
N SER A 442 -20.20 10.04 -11.87
CA SER A 442 -21.08 10.31 -12.99
C SER A 442 -20.39 9.95 -14.31
N ARG A 443 -21.05 9.17 -15.17
CA ARG A 443 -20.54 8.78 -16.50
C ARG A 443 -20.63 9.90 -17.54
N GLN A 444 -21.00 11.11 -17.17
CA GLN A 444 -20.92 12.25 -18.10
C GLN A 444 -19.45 12.64 -18.25
N PRO A 445 -18.93 12.71 -19.49
CA PRO A 445 -17.59 13.24 -19.73
C PRO A 445 -17.68 14.76 -19.58
N ASP A 446 -17.68 15.26 -18.36
CA ASP A 446 -17.44 16.66 -18.10
C ASP A 446 -15.95 16.94 -18.27
N ASN A 447 -15.63 17.84 -19.22
CA ASN A 447 -14.28 18.36 -19.48
C ASN A 447 -13.60 19.04 -18.27
N ASN A 448 -14.14 18.88 -17.07
CA ASN A 448 -13.65 19.44 -15.81
C ASN A 448 -13.21 18.40 -14.80
N ASP A 449 -12.90 17.16 -15.22
CA ASP A 449 -12.46 16.12 -14.32
C ASP A 449 -11.00 16.36 -13.88
N LEU A 450 -10.83 17.15 -12.81
CA LEU A 450 -9.55 17.36 -12.12
C LEU A 450 -8.92 16.06 -11.59
N GLY A 451 -9.57 14.92 -11.78
CA GLY A 451 -9.13 13.59 -11.38
C GLY A 451 -8.42 12.78 -12.45
N ALA A 452 -8.47 13.19 -13.71
CA ALA A 452 -7.90 12.41 -14.82
C ALA A 452 -6.55 12.98 -15.28
N PHE A 453 -5.49 12.82 -14.49
CA PHE A 453 -4.14 12.81 -15.04
C PHE A 453 -3.83 11.41 -15.63
N SER A 454 -4.67 10.93 -16.53
CA SER A 454 -4.35 9.79 -17.38
C SER A 454 -3.93 10.33 -18.74
N HIS A 455 -2.69 10.10 -19.10
CA HIS A 455 -2.17 10.34 -20.44
C HIS A 455 -2.98 9.51 -21.45
N HIS A 456 -3.92 10.09 -22.16
CA HIS A 456 -4.24 9.63 -23.50
C HIS A 456 -3.07 10.03 -24.40
N LYS A 457 -2.24 9.06 -24.77
CA LYS A 457 -1.40 9.19 -25.96
C LYS A 457 -2.36 9.33 -27.15
N GLU A 458 -2.43 10.52 -27.70
CA GLU A 458 -2.98 10.70 -29.05
C GLU A 458 -2.10 9.86 -30.00
N SER A 459 -2.71 8.91 -30.66
CA SER A 459 -2.13 8.23 -31.81
C SER A 459 -1.99 9.28 -32.92
N PRO A 460 -0.85 9.37 -33.62
CA PRO A 460 -0.77 10.22 -34.81
C PRO A 460 -1.72 9.67 -35.86
N GLU A 461 -2.66 10.51 -36.31
CA GLU A 461 -3.44 10.25 -37.51
C GLU A 461 -2.47 10.15 -38.71
N GLU A 462 -2.48 9.02 -39.38
CA GLU A 462 -1.90 8.87 -40.71
C GLU A 462 -2.72 9.72 -41.69
N GLY A 463 -2.06 10.76 -42.24
CA GLY A 463 -2.45 11.51 -43.42
C GLY A 463 -1.50 11.24 -44.56
#